data_02540bc51b20aa5adf6f34a49bfd3f55
#
_entry.id   02540bc51b20aa5adf6f34a49bfd3f55
#
_cell.length_a   1.000
_cell.length_b   1.000
_cell.length_c   1.000
_cell.angle_alpha   90.00
_cell.angle_beta   90.00
_cell.angle_gamma   90.00
#
_symmetry.space_group_name_H-M   'P 1'
#
loop_
_entity.id
_entity.type
_entity.pdbx_description
1 polymer ?
#
loop_
_entity_poly.entity_id
_entity_poly.type
_entity_poly.pdbx_seq_one_letter_code
_entity_poly.pdbx_strand_id
1 'polypeptide(L)'
;MEPEPPTTWPVLRRMPDLATLEEQTRTAVDAAVARLCLLRDVFADRFLVLARRHLPSYEVLPDDDVKASAQRFLDVLISELNSQRVPDDALREVLWDHAHERAARGIPLDDLALGYKLGSRAMLSLLDEVAAEVAMPSAFLLAAHDSTWEFANEASGIFARIQHELALERAHFDAERRATFAAGVLSGSLPAEQINCDAQAFGLAPQSSYVALAARAETPDDAETIRRTVASAVQVSVDRLLLARIGPALGFIVQRVPESVGRHLVAAGPSLPLDQLAKGFDEAVLTLETARQFAMSGVVHLADLGPRPLVLGDAHTAERLSARHLTALERAGRSNGEIEVTARIYLECDQDVGEVARRLAVHPNTVRYRVNRFQQLTQLDLRRTEDLVTTWWLLNRRRS
;
A
#
# COMPACT_ATOMS: atom_id res chain seq x y z
N MET A 1 15.42 -8.56 9.34
CA MET A 1 15.88 -7.50 10.24
C MET A 1 14.86 -7.50 11.36
N GLU A 2 15.23 -7.99 12.53
CA GLU A 2 14.32 -8.02 13.68
C GLU A 2 13.96 -6.58 14.04
N PRO A 3 12.67 -6.26 14.25
CA PRO A 3 12.26 -4.92 14.62
C PRO A 3 12.79 -4.57 16.02
N GLU A 4 13.48 -3.45 16.14
CA GLU A 4 13.95 -2.93 17.42
C GLU A 4 12.76 -2.42 18.26
N PRO A 5 12.74 -2.68 19.58
CA PRO A 5 11.69 -2.17 20.46
C PRO A 5 11.72 -0.63 20.50
N PRO A 6 10.57 0.04 20.56
CA PRO A 6 10.49 1.50 20.53
C PRO A 6 11.13 2.15 21.76
N THR A 7 11.84 3.24 21.55
CA THR A 7 12.72 3.91 22.54
C THR A 7 12.01 4.76 23.62
N THR A 8 10.69 4.96 23.55
CA THR A 8 9.94 5.78 24.52
C THR A 8 8.68 5.07 25.03
N TRP A 9 8.73 4.65 26.28
CA TRP A 9 7.64 3.98 26.96
C TRP A 9 7.15 4.82 28.17
N PRO A 10 5.84 4.75 28.55
CA PRO A 10 5.37 5.38 29.78
C PRO A 10 6.03 4.76 31.00
N VAL A 11 6.33 5.58 31.99
CA VAL A 11 6.93 5.13 33.24
C VAL A 11 5.87 4.41 34.08
N LEU A 12 6.12 3.13 34.39
CA LEU A 12 5.25 2.35 35.29
C LEU A 12 5.26 2.95 36.72
N ARG A 13 4.08 3.01 37.35
CA ARG A 13 3.99 3.25 38.79
C ARG A 13 4.64 2.11 39.54
N ARG A 14 5.54 2.44 40.46
CA ARG A 14 6.41 1.48 41.12
C ARG A 14 5.92 1.18 42.52
N MET A 15 6.14 -0.08 42.93
CA MET A 15 6.01 -0.46 44.35
C MET A 15 6.84 0.50 45.24
N PRO A 16 6.35 0.79 46.45
CA PRO A 16 7.14 1.54 47.43
C PRO A 16 8.52 0.87 47.66
N ASP A 17 9.56 1.69 47.78
CA ASP A 17 10.91 1.19 48.06
C ASP A 17 10.91 0.52 49.44
N LEU A 18 11.24 -0.79 49.49
CA LEU A 18 11.31 -1.57 50.73
C LEU A 18 12.22 -0.92 51.78
N ALA A 19 13.25 -0.18 51.34
CA ALA A 19 14.16 0.54 52.26
C ALA A 19 13.47 1.67 53.03
N THR A 20 12.34 2.17 52.54
CA THR A 20 11.57 3.26 53.17
C THR A 20 10.38 2.76 54.02
N LEU A 21 10.14 1.41 54.06
CA LEU A 21 9.05 0.84 54.81
C LEU A 21 9.40 0.63 56.29
N GLU A 22 8.40 0.69 57.15
CA GLU A 22 8.51 0.30 58.56
C GLU A 22 8.94 -1.18 58.66
N GLU A 23 9.69 -1.53 59.70
CA GLU A 23 10.26 -2.89 59.89
C GLU A 23 9.20 -3.97 59.89
N GLN A 24 8.02 -3.72 60.47
CA GLN A 24 6.90 -4.66 60.51
C GLN A 24 6.35 -4.93 59.08
N THR A 25 6.24 -3.90 58.23
CA THR A 25 5.81 -4.03 56.86
C THR A 25 6.82 -4.81 56.02
N ARG A 26 8.11 -4.57 56.24
CA ARG A 26 9.19 -5.30 55.56
C ARG A 26 9.14 -6.78 55.93
N THR A 27 8.98 -7.13 57.19
CA THR A 27 8.87 -8.52 57.66
C THR A 27 7.63 -9.23 57.03
N ALA A 28 6.52 -8.51 56.92
CA ALA A 28 5.30 -9.07 56.28
C ALA A 28 5.50 -9.30 54.78
N VAL A 29 6.20 -8.39 54.10
CA VAL A 29 6.53 -8.52 52.65
C VAL A 29 7.47 -9.72 52.44
N ASP A 30 8.53 -9.83 53.21
CA ASP A 30 9.48 -10.94 53.10
C ASP A 30 8.80 -12.31 53.37
N ALA A 31 7.87 -12.35 54.32
CA ALA A 31 7.08 -13.57 54.60
C ALA A 31 6.10 -13.87 53.40
N ALA A 32 5.49 -12.85 52.84
CA ALA A 32 4.63 -13.02 51.67
C ALA A 32 5.39 -13.53 50.45
N VAL A 33 6.56 -12.97 50.18
CA VAL A 33 7.44 -13.41 49.09
C VAL A 33 7.84 -14.87 49.28
N ALA A 34 8.30 -15.26 50.48
CA ALA A 34 8.65 -16.63 50.78
C ALA A 34 7.44 -17.61 50.57
N ARG A 35 6.25 -17.15 50.96
CA ARG A 35 5.02 -17.94 50.78
C ARG A 35 4.61 -18.07 49.32
N LEU A 36 4.69 -16.99 48.52
CA LEU A 36 4.42 -17.00 47.09
C LEU A 36 5.38 -17.94 46.33
N CYS A 37 6.67 -17.95 46.69
CA CYS A 37 7.64 -18.90 46.12
C CYS A 37 7.22 -20.36 46.35
N LEU A 38 6.69 -20.68 47.52
CA LEU A 38 6.18 -22.06 47.84
C LEU A 38 4.90 -22.39 47.07
N LEU A 39 4.11 -21.39 46.67
CA LEU A 39 2.84 -21.55 45.97
C LEU A 39 2.97 -21.44 44.44
N ARG A 40 4.17 -21.43 43.92
CA ARG A 40 4.47 -21.26 42.49
C ARG A 40 3.76 -22.29 41.60
N ASP A 41 3.79 -23.56 42.00
CA ASP A 41 3.12 -24.61 41.25
C ASP A 41 1.59 -24.53 41.39
N VAL A 42 1.08 -24.16 42.55
CA VAL A 42 -0.36 -23.94 42.78
C VAL A 42 -0.87 -22.81 41.90
N PHE A 43 -0.10 -21.71 41.77
CA PHE A 43 -0.44 -20.64 40.85
C PHE A 43 -0.49 -21.11 39.40
N ALA A 44 0.54 -21.86 38.96
CA ALA A 44 0.61 -22.39 37.60
C ALA A 44 -0.58 -23.31 37.27
N ASP A 45 -0.98 -24.17 38.21
CA ASP A 45 -2.15 -25.03 38.06
C ASP A 45 -3.46 -24.23 38.00
N ARG A 46 -3.64 -23.22 38.87
CA ARG A 46 -4.80 -22.31 38.82
C ARG A 46 -4.87 -21.56 37.48
N PHE A 47 -3.74 -21.07 37.01
CA PHE A 47 -3.67 -20.39 35.71
C PHE A 47 -4.00 -21.35 34.57
N LEU A 48 -3.46 -22.55 34.55
CA LEU A 48 -3.75 -23.54 33.52
C LEU A 48 -5.26 -23.80 33.39
N VAL A 49 -5.97 -23.98 34.53
CA VAL A 49 -7.42 -24.16 34.53
C VAL A 49 -8.15 -22.96 33.92
N LEU A 50 -7.73 -21.72 34.25
CA LEU A 50 -8.29 -20.52 33.67
C LEU A 50 -7.99 -20.41 32.17
N ALA A 51 -6.76 -20.69 31.77
CA ALA A 51 -6.33 -20.67 30.37
C ALA A 51 -7.15 -21.66 29.53
N ARG A 52 -7.27 -22.90 29.95
CA ARG A 52 -8.06 -23.93 29.25
C ARG A 52 -9.55 -23.54 29.12
N ARG A 53 -10.09 -22.86 30.13
CA ARG A 53 -11.50 -22.41 30.14
C ARG A 53 -11.78 -21.21 29.25
N HIS A 54 -10.85 -20.25 29.16
CA HIS A 54 -11.11 -18.93 28.57
C HIS A 54 -10.30 -18.62 27.32
N LEU A 55 -9.27 -19.42 27.00
CA LEU A 55 -8.36 -19.24 25.88
C LEU A 55 -8.35 -20.48 24.99
N PRO A 56 -9.31 -20.66 24.08
CA PRO A 56 -9.36 -21.85 23.20
C PRO A 56 -8.09 -22.05 22.38
N SER A 57 -7.44 -20.96 21.95
CA SER A 57 -6.18 -21.03 21.19
C SER A 57 -5.03 -21.68 21.97
N TYR A 58 -5.10 -21.68 23.30
CA TYR A 58 -4.09 -22.32 24.15
C TYR A 58 -4.18 -23.86 24.16
N GLU A 59 -5.22 -24.47 23.59
CA GLU A 59 -5.35 -25.94 23.48
C GLU A 59 -4.19 -26.57 22.69
N VAL A 60 -3.58 -25.85 21.76
CA VAL A 60 -2.42 -26.29 20.97
C VAL A 60 -1.12 -26.34 21.80
N LEU A 61 -1.10 -25.74 23.00
CA LEU A 61 0.09 -25.69 23.85
C LEU A 61 0.08 -26.84 24.83
N PRO A 62 1.23 -27.51 25.06
CA PRO A 62 1.40 -28.43 26.15
C PRO A 62 1.12 -27.79 27.53
N ASP A 63 0.56 -28.55 28.48
CA ASP A 63 0.28 -28.03 29.82
C ASP A 63 1.53 -27.52 30.52
N ASP A 64 2.68 -28.18 30.33
CA ASP A 64 3.95 -27.80 30.91
C ASP A 64 4.44 -26.45 30.38
N ASP A 65 4.21 -26.12 29.08
CA ASP A 65 4.58 -24.82 28.48
C ASP A 65 3.72 -23.67 29.05
N VAL A 66 2.42 -23.95 29.27
CA VAL A 66 1.50 -23.00 29.89
C VAL A 66 1.87 -22.75 31.35
N LYS A 67 2.17 -23.79 32.11
CA LYS A 67 2.60 -23.71 33.51
C LYS A 67 3.92 -22.99 33.65
N ALA A 68 4.91 -23.32 32.81
CA ALA A 68 6.21 -22.66 32.82
C ALA A 68 6.09 -21.12 32.51
N SER A 69 5.20 -20.73 31.62
CA SER A 69 4.94 -19.33 31.37
C SER A 69 4.28 -18.63 32.54
N ALA A 70 3.32 -19.27 33.21
CA ALA A 70 2.70 -18.76 34.44
C ALA A 70 3.72 -18.61 35.57
N GLN A 71 4.60 -19.56 35.73
CA GLN A 71 5.67 -19.50 36.74
C GLN A 71 6.63 -18.34 36.51
N ARG A 72 7.07 -18.11 35.24
CA ARG A 72 7.89 -16.94 34.87
C ARG A 72 7.18 -15.63 35.18
N PHE A 73 5.88 -15.56 34.93
CA PHE A 73 5.07 -14.38 35.23
C PHE A 73 5.05 -14.09 36.75
N LEU A 74 4.85 -15.12 37.59
CA LEU A 74 4.89 -14.99 39.05
C LEU A 74 6.29 -14.60 39.56
N ASP A 75 7.36 -15.10 38.92
CA ASP A 75 8.75 -14.78 39.28
C ASP A 75 9.05 -13.29 39.07
N VAL A 76 8.54 -12.69 37.97
CA VAL A 76 8.67 -11.26 37.72
C VAL A 76 8.04 -10.46 38.85
N LEU A 77 6.84 -10.83 39.27
CA LEU A 77 6.15 -10.14 40.36
C LEU A 77 6.81 -10.33 41.72
N ILE A 78 7.29 -11.54 42.02
CA ILE A 78 8.09 -11.78 43.21
C ILE A 78 9.35 -10.93 43.24
N SER A 79 10.00 -10.76 42.08
CA SER A 79 11.16 -9.88 41.95
C SER A 79 10.81 -8.41 42.20
N GLU A 80 9.68 -7.94 41.71
CA GLU A 80 9.21 -6.58 41.98
C GLU A 80 8.86 -6.36 43.47
N LEU A 81 8.18 -7.32 44.10
CA LEU A 81 7.89 -7.29 45.53
C LEU A 81 9.17 -7.24 46.38
N ASN A 82 10.23 -7.91 45.91
CA ASN A 82 11.56 -7.89 46.58
C ASN A 82 12.39 -6.63 46.31
N SER A 83 11.85 -5.62 45.62
CA SER A 83 12.61 -4.45 45.15
C SER A 83 13.86 -4.80 44.31
N GLN A 84 13.97 -6.03 43.85
CA GLN A 84 14.92 -6.43 42.81
C GLN A 84 14.32 -6.00 41.47
N ARG A 85 14.45 -4.70 41.19
CA ARG A 85 13.92 -4.12 39.96
C ARG A 85 14.37 -4.92 38.75
N VAL A 86 13.45 -5.57 38.10
CA VAL A 86 13.67 -5.97 36.72
C VAL A 86 13.75 -4.66 35.93
N PRO A 87 14.85 -4.35 35.22
CA PRO A 87 14.93 -3.15 34.40
C PRO A 87 13.73 -3.14 33.43
N ASP A 88 13.07 -1.98 33.29
CA ASP A 88 11.89 -1.83 32.42
C ASP A 88 12.16 -2.37 31.01
N ASP A 89 13.39 -2.22 30.51
CA ASP A 89 13.82 -2.71 29.20
C ASP A 89 13.92 -4.24 29.15
N ALA A 90 14.44 -4.88 30.20
CA ALA A 90 14.52 -6.35 30.24
C ALA A 90 13.13 -7.01 30.34
N LEU A 91 12.19 -6.38 31.06
CA LEU A 91 10.81 -6.86 31.12
C LEU A 91 10.11 -6.75 29.76
N ARG A 92 10.35 -5.66 29.03
CA ARG A 92 9.82 -5.45 27.69
C ARG A 92 10.38 -6.44 26.69
N GLU A 93 11.67 -6.73 26.76
CA GLU A 93 12.31 -7.75 25.93
C GLU A 93 11.67 -9.12 26.15
N VAL A 94 11.45 -9.51 27.40
CA VAL A 94 10.78 -10.78 27.75
C VAL A 94 9.34 -10.82 27.20
N LEU A 95 8.59 -9.72 27.31
CA LEU A 95 7.22 -9.62 26.77
C LEU A 95 7.20 -9.69 25.24
N TRP A 96 8.17 -9.03 24.60
CA TRP A 96 8.35 -9.04 23.15
C TRP A 96 8.68 -10.43 22.62
N ASP A 97 9.67 -11.10 23.23
CA ASP A 97 10.06 -12.47 22.85
C ASP A 97 8.91 -13.46 23.04
N HIS A 98 8.19 -13.34 24.18
CA HIS A 98 7.04 -14.18 24.43
C HIS A 98 5.91 -13.98 23.42
N ALA A 99 5.66 -12.73 23.01
CA ALA A 99 4.66 -12.42 21.99
C ALA A 99 5.02 -13.04 20.64
N HIS A 100 6.27 -12.94 20.22
CA HIS A 100 6.74 -13.51 18.95
C HIS A 100 6.72 -15.03 18.99
N GLU A 101 7.18 -15.65 20.08
CA GLU A 101 7.11 -17.11 20.26
C GLU A 101 5.65 -17.62 20.15
N ARG A 102 4.71 -16.93 20.80
CA ARG A 102 3.29 -17.34 20.79
C ARG A 102 2.64 -17.09 19.44
N ALA A 103 2.93 -15.97 18.80
CA ALA A 103 2.46 -15.67 17.44
C ALA A 103 2.98 -16.69 16.41
N ALA A 104 4.24 -17.12 16.53
CA ALA A 104 4.82 -18.16 15.68
C ALA A 104 4.14 -19.54 15.85
N ARG A 105 3.57 -19.80 17.03
CA ARG A 105 2.77 -21.02 17.31
C ARG A 105 1.28 -20.86 16.95
N GLY A 106 0.90 -19.73 16.33
CA GLY A 106 -0.48 -19.48 15.90
C GLY A 106 -1.41 -18.98 17.01
N ILE A 107 -0.90 -18.58 18.17
CA ILE A 107 -1.70 -17.97 19.25
C ILE A 107 -1.99 -16.51 18.89
N PRO A 108 -3.28 -16.10 18.82
CA PRO A 108 -3.63 -14.70 18.63
C PRO A 108 -3.09 -13.82 19.76
N LEU A 109 -2.55 -12.65 19.43
CA LEU A 109 -1.99 -11.73 20.44
C LEU A 109 -3.08 -11.17 21.37
N ASP A 110 -4.33 -11.11 20.92
CA ASP A 110 -5.49 -10.77 21.76
C ASP A 110 -5.70 -11.82 22.86
N ASP A 111 -5.56 -13.11 22.54
CA ASP A 111 -5.66 -14.18 23.51
C ASP A 111 -4.47 -14.16 24.47
N LEU A 112 -3.28 -13.79 24.00
CA LEU A 112 -2.12 -13.58 24.85
C LEU A 112 -2.36 -12.42 25.84
N ALA A 113 -2.89 -11.28 25.37
CA ALA A 113 -3.24 -10.16 26.22
C ALA A 113 -4.31 -10.53 27.27
N LEU A 114 -5.30 -11.32 26.87
CA LEU A 114 -6.30 -11.86 27.80
C LEU A 114 -5.67 -12.81 28.82
N GLY A 115 -4.69 -13.63 28.38
CA GLY A 115 -3.92 -14.54 29.25
C GLY A 115 -3.19 -13.76 30.35
N TYR A 116 -2.56 -12.65 30.02
CA TYR A 116 -1.91 -11.79 31.03
C TYR A 116 -2.89 -11.18 32.02
N LYS A 117 -4.07 -10.73 31.57
CA LYS A 117 -5.14 -10.25 32.46
C LYS A 117 -5.67 -11.34 33.39
N LEU A 118 -5.87 -12.54 32.87
CA LEU A 118 -6.30 -13.70 33.66
C LEU A 118 -5.22 -14.11 34.66
N GLY A 119 -3.95 -14.11 34.27
CA GLY A 119 -2.80 -14.37 35.13
C GLY A 119 -2.70 -13.34 36.25
N SER A 120 -2.81 -12.05 35.93
CA SER A 120 -2.82 -10.97 36.91
C SER A 120 -3.96 -11.13 37.94
N ARG A 121 -5.16 -11.47 37.47
CA ARG A 121 -6.31 -11.71 38.36
C ARG A 121 -6.09 -12.91 39.28
N ALA A 122 -5.56 -14.03 38.74
CA ALA A 122 -5.27 -15.23 39.54
C ALA A 122 -4.20 -14.94 40.58
N MET A 123 -3.20 -14.15 40.23
CA MET A 123 -2.12 -13.76 41.10
C MET A 123 -2.59 -12.82 42.22
N LEU A 124 -3.41 -11.79 41.90
CA LEU A 124 -3.99 -10.91 42.91
C LEU A 124 -4.82 -11.70 43.91
N SER A 125 -5.61 -12.68 43.45
CA SER A 125 -6.35 -13.57 44.34
C SER A 125 -5.41 -14.37 45.27
N LEU A 126 -4.29 -14.87 44.77
CA LEU A 126 -3.28 -15.57 45.57
C LEU A 126 -2.57 -14.60 46.53
N LEU A 127 -2.25 -13.40 46.09
CA LEU A 127 -1.65 -12.36 46.93
C LEU A 127 -2.57 -11.98 48.10
N ASP A 128 -3.88 -11.84 47.86
CA ASP A 128 -4.88 -11.55 48.90
C ASP A 128 -4.93 -12.67 49.96
N GLU A 129 -4.90 -13.97 49.52
CA GLU A 129 -4.84 -15.11 50.42
C GLU A 129 -3.60 -15.06 51.31
N VAL A 130 -2.42 -14.84 50.69
CA VAL A 130 -1.14 -14.75 51.40
C VAL A 130 -1.06 -13.52 52.30
N ALA A 131 -1.54 -12.36 51.83
CA ALA A 131 -1.56 -11.12 52.62
C ALA A 131 -2.37 -11.25 53.92
N ALA A 132 -3.46 -12.01 53.88
CA ALA A 132 -4.26 -12.31 55.09
C ALA A 132 -3.49 -13.21 56.06
N GLU A 133 -2.71 -14.17 55.56
CA GLU A 133 -1.90 -15.08 56.42
C GLU A 133 -0.78 -14.33 57.15
N VAL A 134 -0.11 -13.35 56.47
CA VAL A 134 1.05 -12.62 57.01
C VAL A 134 0.70 -11.25 57.60
N ALA A 135 -0.58 -10.88 57.69
CA ALA A 135 -1.07 -9.60 58.15
C ALA A 135 -0.42 -8.40 57.43
N MET A 136 -0.36 -8.47 56.08
CA MET A 136 0.21 -7.44 55.25
C MET A 136 -0.54 -6.11 55.39
N PRO A 137 0.13 -4.94 55.50
CA PRO A 137 -0.58 -3.66 55.56
C PRO A 137 -1.38 -3.38 54.31
N SER A 138 -2.63 -2.89 54.45
CA SER A 138 -3.56 -2.65 53.35
C SER A 138 -3.02 -1.66 52.31
N ALA A 139 -2.24 -0.66 52.74
CA ALA A 139 -1.62 0.31 51.83
C ALA A 139 -0.63 -0.33 50.86
N PHE A 140 0.16 -1.31 51.35
CA PHE A 140 1.11 -2.06 50.51
C PHE A 140 0.39 -3.02 49.58
N LEU A 141 -0.63 -3.72 50.08
CA LEU A 141 -1.47 -4.61 49.26
C LEU A 141 -2.14 -3.84 48.12
N LEU A 142 -2.66 -2.64 48.39
CA LEU A 142 -3.24 -1.79 47.35
C LEU A 142 -2.21 -1.39 46.29
N ALA A 143 -0.98 -1.02 46.72
CA ALA A 143 0.09 -0.69 45.79
C ALA A 143 0.50 -1.89 44.92
N ALA A 144 0.50 -3.11 45.48
CA ALA A 144 0.76 -4.34 44.73
C ALA A 144 -0.34 -4.64 43.71
N HIS A 145 -1.60 -4.39 44.05
CA HIS A 145 -2.73 -4.48 43.13
C HIS A 145 -2.59 -3.52 41.95
N ASP A 146 -2.30 -2.23 42.25
CA ASP A 146 -2.13 -1.19 41.23
C ASP A 146 -0.96 -1.54 40.29
N SER A 147 0.21 -1.93 40.84
CA SER A 147 1.38 -2.34 40.04
C SER A 147 1.09 -3.54 39.12
N THR A 148 0.41 -4.56 39.65
CA THR A 148 0.02 -5.74 38.86
C THR A 148 -0.93 -5.38 37.73
N TRP A 149 -1.86 -4.50 37.99
CA TRP A 149 -2.82 -4.05 36.98
C TRP A 149 -2.17 -3.19 35.90
N GLU A 150 -1.27 -2.29 36.29
CA GLU A 150 -0.46 -1.50 35.35
C GLU A 150 0.39 -2.39 34.45
N PHE A 151 1.05 -3.42 35.02
CA PHE A 151 1.79 -4.41 34.24
C PHE A 151 0.92 -5.14 33.20
N ALA A 152 -0.27 -5.61 33.60
CA ALA A 152 -1.18 -6.28 32.66
C ALA A 152 -1.65 -5.38 31.51
N ASN A 153 -1.85 -4.08 31.80
CA ASN A 153 -2.22 -3.09 30.79
C ASN A 153 -1.05 -2.77 29.85
N GLU A 154 0.17 -2.66 30.38
CA GLU A 154 1.35 -2.44 29.54
C GLU A 154 1.63 -3.63 28.62
N ALA A 155 1.59 -4.85 29.16
CA ALA A 155 1.72 -6.06 28.35
C ALA A 155 0.68 -6.08 27.21
N SER A 156 -0.58 -5.73 27.52
CA SER A 156 -1.64 -5.62 26.50
C SER A 156 -1.31 -4.58 25.42
N GLY A 157 -0.75 -3.44 25.81
CA GLY A 157 -0.32 -2.38 24.89
C GLY A 157 0.84 -2.80 23.99
N ILE A 158 1.79 -3.58 24.51
CA ILE A 158 2.90 -4.16 23.74
C ILE A 158 2.37 -5.13 22.70
N PHE A 159 1.50 -6.07 23.10
CA PHE A 159 0.93 -7.07 22.19
C PHE A 159 0.09 -6.43 21.08
N ALA A 160 -0.69 -5.39 21.39
CA ALA A 160 -1.44 -4.66 20.38
C ALA A 160 -0.53 -3.99 19.33
N ARG A 161 0.63 -3.47 19.74
CA ARG A 161 1.62 -2.90 18.81
C ARG A 161 2.26 -3.97 17.94
N ILE A 162 2.70 -5.08 18.52
CA ILE A 162 3.28 -6.20 17.76
C ILE A 162 2.26 -6.72 16.74
N GLN A 163 1.00 -6.86 17.13
CA GLN A 163 -0.08 -7.28 16.24
C GLN A 163 -0.24 -6.31 15.06
N HIS A 164 -0.18 -5.01 15.34
CA HIS A 164 -0.27 -3.98 14.29
C HIS A 164 0.93 -4.04 13.34
N GLU A 165 2.15 -4.19 13.85
CA GLU A 165 3.37 -4.31 13.04
C GLU A 165 3.34 -5.56 12.16
N LEU A 166 3.00 -6.72 12.72
CA LEU A 166 2.84 -7.97 11.96
C LEU A 166 1.73 -7.87 10.90
N ALA A 167 0.65 -7.15 11.18
CA ALA A 167 -0.42 -6.91 10.21
C ALA A 167 0.05 -6.02 9.06
N LEU A 168 0.84 -4.97 9.36
CA LEU A 168 1.46 -4.10 8.34
C LEU A 168 2.45 -4.88 7.48
N GLU A 169 3.33 -5.68 8.08
CA GLU A 169 4.30 -6.50 7.34
C GLU A 169 3.60 -7.49 6.38
N ARG A 170 2.54 -8.17 6.86
CA ARG A 170 1.73 -9.06 6.02
C ARG A 170 1.07 -8.30 4.89
N ALA A 171 0.50 -7.12 5.16
CA ALA A 171 -0.13 -6.29 4.14
C ALA A 171 0.88 -5.81 3.08
N HIS A 172 2.10 -5.44 3.49
CA HIS A 172 3.19 -5.08 2.58
C HIS A 172 3.62 -6.27 1.71
N PHE A 173 3.84 -7.43 2.31
CA PHE A 173 4.20 -8.65 1.59
C PHE A 173 3.13 -9.06 0.57
N ASP A 174 1.85 -8.99 0.96
CA ASP A 174 0.74 -9.30 0.06
C ASP A 174 0.63 -8.27 -1.07
N ALA A 175 0.87 -6.98 -0.80
CA ALA A 175 0.88 -5.94 -1.82
C ALA A 175 2.04 -6.13 -2.82
N GLU A 176 3.22 -6.48 -2.34
CA GLU A 176 4.39 -6.76 -3.19
C GLU A 176 4.17 -7.99 -4.07
N ARG A 177 3.63 -9.07 -3.51
CA ARG A 177 3.27 -10.27 -4.29
C ARG A 177 2.24 -9.96 -5.39
N ARG A 178 1.21 -9.14 -5.09
CA ARG A 178 0.22 -8.70 -6.06
C ARG A 178 0.85 -7.85 -7.17
N ALA A 179 1.71 -6.91 -6.82
CA ALA A 179 2.41 -6.07 -7.78
C ALA A 179 3.35 -6.89 -8.67
N THR A 180 4.09 -7.85 -8.11
CA THR A 180 4.97 -8.75 -8.85
C THR A 180 4.18 -9.62 -9.82
N PHE A 181 3.08 -10.21 -9.40
CA PHE A 181 2.20 -10.99 -10.26
C PHE A 181 1.61 -10.11 -11.38
N ALA A 182 1.07 -8.93 -11.05
CA ALA A 182 0.52 -8.01 -12.05
C ALA A 182 1.60 -7.57 -13.06
N ALA A 183 2.82 -7.26 -12.60
CA ALA A 183 3.93 -6.93 -13.46
C ALA A 183 4.27 -8.07 -14.41
N GLY A 184 4.34 -9.29 -13.89
CA GLY A 184 4.65 -10.48 -14.69
C GLY A 184 3.61 -10.78 -15.77
N VAL A 185 2.32 -10.63 -15.44
CA VAL A 185 1.22 -10.82 -16.40
C VAL A 185 1.23 -9.71 -17.46
N LEU A 186 1.33 -8.45 -17.06
CA LEU A 186 1.26 -7.31 -17.98
C LEU A 186 2.50 -7.14 -18.84
N SER A 187 3.68 -7.57 -18.37
CA SER A 187 4.92 -7.56 -19.17
C SER A 187 5.11 -8.82 -20.01
N GLY A 188 4.28 -9.86 -19.81
CA GLY A 188 4.42 -11.14 -20.46
C GLY A 188 5.65 -11.95 -20.01
N SER A 189 6.24 -11.62 -18.85
CA SER A 189 7.40 -12.32 -18.31
C SER A 189 7.04 -13.60 -17.55
N LEU A 190 5.77 -13.79 -17.15
CA LEU A 190 5.29 -15.03 -16.53
C LEU A 190 4.80 -16.03 -17.58
N PRO A 191 5.18 -17.32 -17.45
CA PRO A 191 4.64 -18.40 -18.28
C PRO A 191 3.12 -18.58 -18.04
N ALA A 192 2.37 -18.96 -19.09
CA ALA A 192 0.93 -19.18 -19.00
C ALA A 192 0.51 -20.19 -17.92
N GLU A 193 1.30 -21.27 -17.75
CA GLU A 193 1.06 -22.27 -16.70
C GLU A 193 1.11 -21.65 -15.29
N GLN A 194 2.12 -20.82 -15.03
CA GLN A 194 2.28 -20.14 -13.75
C GLN A 194 1.16 -19.11 -13.51
N ILE A 195 0.78 -18.35 -14.55
CA ILE A 195 -0.34 -17.41 -14.47
C ILE A 195 -1.61 -18.14 -14.03
N ASN A 196 -1.92 -19.30 -14.66
CA ASN A 196 -3.12 -20.08 -14.35
C ASN A 196 -3.09 -20.68 -12.94
N CYS A 197 -1.92 -21.13 -12.46
CA CYS A 197 -1.77 -21.65 -11.11
C CYS A 197 -1.95 -20.57 -10.05
N ASP A 198 -1.37 -19.40 -10.27
CA ASP A 198 -1.32 -18.33 -9.26
C ASP A 198 -2.57 -17.42 -9.28
N ALA A 199 -3.30 -17.37 -10.40
CA ALA A 199 -4.45 -16.47 -10.59
C ALA A 199 -5.49 -16.56 -9.46
N GLN A 200 -5.83 -17.77 -9.00
CA GLN A 200 -6.82 -17.99 -7.96
C GLN A 200 -6.39 -17.38 -6.60
N ALA A 201 -5.08 -17.41 -6.28
CA ALA A 201 -4.55 -16.81 -5.06
C ALA A 201 -4.76 -15.28 -5.04
N PHE A 202 -4.87 -14.65 -6.21
CA PHE A 202 -5.11 -13.23 -6.37
C PHE A 202 -6.59 -12.89 -6.65
N GLY A 203 -7.50 -13.88 -6.55
CA GLY A 203 -8.94 -13.70 -6.76
C GLY A 203 -9.33 -13.59 -8.23
N LEU A 204 -8.50 -14.07 -9.14
CA LEU A 204 -8.79 -14.13 -10.57
C LEU A 204 -9.25 -15.51 -10.99
N ALA A 205 -10.24 -15.57 -11.88
CA ALA A 205 -10.72 -16.81 -12.50
C ALA A 205 -9.92 -17.07 -13.79
N PRO A 206 -9.14 -18.16 -13.90
CA PRO A 206 -8.27 -18.40 -15.07
C PRO A 206 -8.99 -18.46 -16.41
N GLN A 207 -10.27 -18.84 -16.40
CA GLN A 207 -11.11 -18.96 -17.60
C GLN A 207 -11.81 -17.66 -17.99
N SER A 208 -11.65 -16.58 -17.22
CA SER A 208 -12.28 -15.29 -17.50
C SER A 208 -11.37 -14.41 -18.35
N SER A 209 -11.99 -13.47 -19.05
CA SER A 209 -11.27 -12.41 -19.74
C SER A 209 -11.12 -11.20 -18.84
N TYR A 210 -10.03 -10.48 -19.04
CA TYR A 210 -9.65 -9.29 -18.28
C TYR A 210 -9.22 -8.18 -19.23
N VAL A 211 -9.20 -6.97 -18.72
CA VAL A 211 -8.75 -5.79 -19.46
C VAL A 211 -7.49 -5.25 -18.77
N ALA A 212 -6.47 -5.00 -19.54
CA ALA A 212 -5.32 -4.22 -19.09
C ALA A 212 -5.61 -2.74 -19.25
N LEU A 213 -5.46 -1.97 -18.16
CA LEU A 213 -5.52 -0.52 -18.21
C LEU A 213 -4.11 0.05 -18.07
N ALA A 214 -3.86 1.19 -18.72
CA ALA A 214 -2.63 1.96 -18.58
C ALA A 214 -2.96 3.39 -18.16
N ALA A 215 -2.24 3.91 -17.18
CA ALA A 215 -2.29 5.31 -16.77
C ALA A 215 -0.87 5.84 -16.50
N ARG A 216 -0.69 7.15 -16.42
CA ARG A 216 0.58 7.75 -16.04
C ARG A 216 0.39 8.67 -14.87
N ALA A 217 1.26 8.56 -13.88
CA ALA A 217 1.31 9.40 -12.72
C ALA A 217 2.60 10.23 -12.74
N GLU A 218 2.48 11.51 -12.46
CA GLU A 218 3.61 12.44 -12.41
C GLU A 218 4.29 12.40 -11.02
N THR A 219 3.51 12.12 -9.97
CA THR A 219 3.97 12.02 -8.57
C THR A 219 3.46 10.76 -7.90
N PRO A 220 4.03 10.33 -6.75
CA PRO A 220 3.49 9.24 -5.95
C PRO A 220 2.04 9.48 -5.47
N ASP A 221 1.69 10.71 -5.10
CA ASP A 221 0.33 11.08 -4.66
C ASP A 221 -0.67 10.99 -5.80
N ASP A 222 -0.26 11.37 -7.03
CA ASP A 222 -1.06 11.21 -8.23
C ASP A 222 -1.30 9.72 -8.53
N ALA A 223 -0.27 8.88 -8.39
CA ALA A 223 -0.40 7.44 -8.55
C ALA A 223 -1.42 6.84 -7.58
N GLU A 224 -1.38 7.25 -6.31
CA GLU A 224 -2.35 6.78 -5.30
C GLU A 224 -3.77 7.28 -5.59
N THR A 225 -3.90 8.51 -6.09
CA THR A 225 -5.19 9.08 -6.49
C THR A 225 -5.79 8.31 -7.67
N ILE A 226 -4.99 8.01 -8.70
CA ILE A 226 -5.40 7.20 -9.85
C ILE A 226 -5.81 5.80 -9.38
N ARG A 227 -5.01 5.16 -8.52
CA ARG A 227 -5.29 3.84 -7.94
C ARG A 227 -6.66 3.81 -7.26
N ARG A 228 -6.95 4.77 -6.37
CA ARG A 228 -8.24 4.88 -5.67
C ARG A 228 -9.39 5.13 -6.63
N THR A 229 -9.19 6.00 -7.61
CA THR A 229 -10.20 6.31 -8.62
C THR A 229 -10.56 5.09 -9.45
N VAL A 230 -9.56 4.35 -9.94
CA VAL A 230 -9.77 3.11 -10.70
C VAL A 230 -10.45 2.06 -9.82
N ALA A 231 -9.97 1.82 -8.59
CA ALA A 231 -10.54 0.85 -7.65
C ALA A 231 -12.04 1.13 -7.40
N SER A 232 -12.38 2.38 -7.12
CA SER A 232 -13.76 2.82 -6.91
C SER A 232 -14.63 2.61 -8.15
N ALA A 233 -14.12 2.97 -9.33
CA ALA A 233 -14.87 2.88 -10.58
C ALA A 233 -15.13 1.42 -11.02
N VAL A 234 -14.21 0.49 -10.71
CA VAL A 234 -14.40 -0.94 -10.98
C VAL A 234 -15.01 -1.71 -9.80
N GLN A 235 -15.35 -1.02 -8.70
CA GLN A 235 -15.95 -1.59 -7.48
C GLN A 235 -15.12 -2.69 -6.82
N VAL A 236 -13.81 -2.50 -6.78
CA VAL A 236 -12.85 -3.39 -6.12
C VAL A 236 -12.18 -2.62 -4.98
N SER A 237 -11.92 -3.28 -3.84
CA SER A 237 -11.17 -2.61 -2.78
C SER A 237 -9.74 -2.28 -3.25
N VAL A 238 -9.21 -1.15 -2.81
CA VAL A 238 -7.88 -0.66 -3.21
C VAL A 238 -6.80 -1.72 -2.98
N ASP A 239 -6.89 -2.47 -1.87
CA ASP A 239 -5.92 -3.52 -1.51
C ASP A 239 -6.00 -4.77 -2.40
N ARG A 240 -7.13 -4.99 -3.06
CA ARG A 240 -7.33 -6.12 -3.98
C ARG A 240 -7.07 -5.77 -5.43
N LEU A 241 -6.95 -4.48 -5.76
CA LEU A 241 -6.67 -4.05 -7.12
C LEU A 241 -5.27 -4.52 -7.54
N LEU A 242 -5.20 -5.24 -8.65
CA LEU A 242 -3.93 -5.68 -9.24
C LEU A 242 -3.33 -4.52 -10.03
N LEU A 243 -2.24 -4.01 -9.53
CA LEU A 243 -1.52 -2.86 -10.07
C LEU A 243 -0.03 -3.14 -10.10
N ALA A 244 0.62 -2.76 -11.19
CA ALA A 244 2.08 -2.73 -11.29
C ALA A 244 2.55 -1.48 -12.00
N ARG A 245 3.77 -1.05 -11.70
CA ARG A 245 4.48 -0.03 -12.48
C ARG A 245 5.37 -0.72 -13.51
N ILE A 246 5.15 -0.42 -14.78
CA ILE A 246 5.93 -0.96 -15.89
C ILE A 246 6.50 0.22 -16.69
N GLY A 247 7.79 0.47 -16.51
CA GLY A 247 8.41 1.69 -17.02
C GLY A 247 7.70 2.95 -16.47
N PRO A 248 7.28 3.88 -17.30
CA PRO A 248 6.59 5.10 -16.88
C PRO A 248 5.09 4.89 -16.61
N ALA A 249 4.52 3.76 -17.02
CA ALA A 249 3.09 3.49 -16.93
C ALA A 249 2.71 2.76 -15.65
N LEU A 250 1.53 3.07 -15.11
CA LEU A 250 0.80 2.27 -14.13
C LEU A 250 -0.11 1.33 -14.91
N GLY A 251 0.11 0.02 -14.76
CA GLY A 251 -0.71 -1.02 -15.36
C GLY A 251 -1.68 -1.62 -14.35
N PHE A 252 -2.93 -1.81 -14.73
CA PHE A 252 -3.98 -2.42 -13.90
C PHE A 252 -4.57 -3.63 -14.61
N ILE A 253 -4.96 -4.64 -13.85
CA ILE A 253 -5.72 -5.80 -14.33
C ILE A 253 -7.13 -5.71 -13.75
N VAL A 254 -8.12 -5.56 -14.61
CA VAL A 254 -9.54 -5.41 -14.21
C VAL A 254 -10.44 -6.32 -15.04
N GLN A 255 -11.61 -6.66 -14.49
CA GLN A 255 -12.62 -7.45 -15.24
C GLN A 255 -13.47 -6.57 -16.16
N ARG A 256 -13.63 -5.29 -15.81
CA ARG A 256 -14.46 -4.33 -16.54
C ARG A 256 -13.70 -3.02 -16.72
N VAL A 257 -13.89 -2.40 -17.86
CA VAL A 257 -13.42 -1.04 -18.08
C VAL A 257 -14.24 -0.09 -17.20
N PRO A 258 -13.62 0.85 -16.47
CA PRO A 258 -14.35 1.86 -15.73
C PRO A 258 -15.12 2.79 -16.67
N GLU A 259 -16.36 3.15 -16.31
CA GLU A 259 -17.15 4.11 -17.10
C GLU A 259 -16.60 5.54 -17.02
N SER A 260 -16.00 5.89 -15.89
CA SER A 260 -15.41 7.20 -15.66
C SER A 260 -14.26 7.11 -14.67
N VAL A 261 -13.25 7.92 -14.92
CA VAL A 261 -12.06 8.07 -14.04
C VAL A 261 -11.85 9.55 -13.68
N GLY A 262 -12.92 10.34 -13.72
CA GLY A 262 -12.87 11.79 -13.49
C GLY A 262 -11.99 12.50 -14.51
N ARG A 263 -11.07 13.32 -14.03
CA ARG A 263 -10.14 14.10 -14.90
C ARG A 263 -8.90 13.32 -15.34
N HIS A 264 -8.69 12.13 -14.80
CA HIS A 264 -7.51 11.33 -15.15
C HIS A 264 -7.66 10.72 -16.53
N LEU A 265 -6.53 10.51 -17.20
CA LEU A 265 -6.48 9.77 -18.44
C LEU A 265 -6.11 8.32 -18.13
N VAL A 266 -6.98 7.39 -18.52
CA VAL A 266 -6.77 5.97 -18.43
C VAL A 266 -7.07 5.33 -19.79
N ALA A 267 -6.10 4.64 -20.33
CA ALA A 267 -6.26 3.90 -21.57
C ALA A 267 -6.62 2.44 -21.29
N ALA A 268 -7.55 1.91 -22.05
CA ALA A 268 -8.00 0.53 -21.94
C ALA A 268 -7.61 -0.28 -23.18
N GLY A 269 -6.98 -1.44 -22.95
CA GLY A 269 -6.74 -2.45 -23.98
C GLY A 269 -7.97 -3.31 -24.23
N PRO A 270 -7.88 -4.30 -25.12
CA PRO A 270 -8.95 -5.25 -25.38
C PRO A 270 -9.15 -6.23 -24.21
N SER A 271 -10.34 -6.82 -24.15
CA SER A 271 -10.64 -7.90 -23.20
C SER A 271 -10.03 -9.21 -23.67
N LEU A 272 -9.08 -9.74 -22.91
CA LEU A 272 -8.27 -10.91 -23.27
C LEU A 272 -8.14 -11.88 -22.07
N PRO A 273 -7.84 -13.18 -22.34
CA PRO A 273 -7.39 -14.10 -21.29
C PRO A 273 -6.10 -13.59 -20.63
N LEU A 274 -5.87 -14.01 -19.36
CA LEU A 274 -4.73 -13.53 -18.56
C LEU A 274 -3.36 -13.76 -19.24
N ASP A 275 -3.17 -14.88 -19.91
CA ASP A 275 -1.95 -15.25 -20.61
C ASP A 275 -1.66 -14.41 -21.87
N GLN A 276 -2.66 -13.67 -22.36
CA GLN A 276 -2.54 -12.77 -23.51
C GLN A 276 -2.60 -11.29 -23.10
N LEU A 277 -2.75 -11.01 -21.82
CA LEU A 277 -3.02 -9.66 -21.32
C LEU A 277 -1.84 -8.68 -21.53
N ALA A 278 -0.63 -9.19 -21.70
CA ALA A 278 0.54 -8.41 -22.10
C ALA A 278 0.31 -7.66 -23.42
N LYS A 279 -0.29 -8.32 -24.43
CA LYS A 279 -0.63 -7.68 -25.71
C LYS A 279 -1.68 -6.57 -25.51
N GLY A 280 -2.64 -6.82 -24.62
CA GLY A 280 -3.65 -5.81 -24.26
C GLY A 280 -3.03 -4.61 -23.55
N PHE A 281 -2.00 -4.84 -22.72
CA PHE A 281 -1.27 -3.77 -22.05
C PHE A 281 -0.42 -2.95 -23.02
N ASP A 282 0.25 -3.59 -23.98
CA ASP A 282 1.00 -2.88 -25.03
C ASP A 282 0.08 -1.96 -25.83
N GLU A 283 -1.13 -2.43 -26.17
CA GLU A 283 -2.14 -1.60 -26.84
C GLU A 283 -2.64 -0.46 -25.95
N ALA A 284 -2.86 -0.72 -24.65
CA ALA A 284 -3.24 0.32 -23.70
C ALA A 284 -2.14 1.39 -23.55
N VAL A 285 -0.87 1.00 -23.52
CA VAL A 285 0.26 1.94 -23.45
C VAL A 285 0.34 2.80 -24.71
N LEU A 286 0.22 2.21 -25.91
CA LEU A 286 0.16 2.96 -27.16
C LEU A 286 -1.03 3.94 -27.16
N THR A 287 -2.19 3.49 -26.69
CA THR A 287 -3.39 4.33 -26.56
C THR A 287 -3.15 5.49 -25.61
N LEU A 288 -2.56 5.22 -24.45
CA LEU A 288 -2.22 6.23 -23.44
C LEU A 288 -1.28 7.32 -23.98
N GLU A 289 -0.18 6.92 -24.59
CA GLU A 289 0.81 7.88 -25.10
C GLU A 289 0.22 8.70 -26.25
N THR A 290 -0.59 8.07 -27.10
CA THR A 290 -1.31 8.81 -28.16
C THR A 290 -2.31 9.80 -27.56
N ALA A 291 -3.17 9.36 -26.65
CA ALA A 291 -4.18 10.21 -26.02
C ALA A 291 -3.56 11.39 -25.27
N ARG A 292 -2.42 11.18 -24.61
CA ARG A 292 -1.65 12.26 -23.95
C ARG A 292 -1.17 13.31 -24.93
N GLN A 293 -0.62 12.90 -26.07
CA GLN A 293 -0.15 13.82 -27.10
C GLN A 293 -1.28 14.70 -27.65
N PHE A 294 -2.49 14.20 -27.66
CA PHE A 294 -3.68 14.92 -28.08
C PHE A 294 -4.47 15.56 -26.93
N ALA A 295 -3.90 15.64 -25.72
CA ALA A 295 -4.50 16.23 -24.52
C ALA A 295 -5.91 15.70 -24.20
N MET A 296 -6.13 14.41 -24.43
CA MET A 296 -7.37 13.73 -24.10
C MET A 296 -7.46 13.42 -22.60
N SER A 297 -8.65 13.19 -22.10
CA SER A 297 -8.92 12.83 -20.69
C SER A 297 -10.04 11.80 -20.63
N GLY A 298 -10.19 11.17 -19.44
CA GLY A 298 -11.18 10.12 -19.25
C GLY A 298 -10.67 8.75 -19.67
N VAL A 299 -11.60 7.83 -19.93
CA VAL A 299 -11.28 6.49 -20.41
C VAL A 299 -11.22 6.48 -21.92
N VAL A 300 -10.13 5.99 -22.49
CA VAL A 300 -9.88 6.01 -23.94
C VAL A 300 -9.51 4.61 -24.43
N HIS A 301 -10.13 4.20 -25.55
CA HIS A 301 -9.76 2.98 -26.27
C HIS A 301 -9.01 3.31 -27.55
N LEU A 302 -8.25 2.35 -28.08
CA LEU A 302 -7.50 2.56 -29.33
C LEU A 302 -8.43 2.96 -30.49
N ALA A 303 -9.63 2.39 -30.57
CA ALA A 303 -10.60 2.71 -31.60
C ALA A 303 -11.07 4.17 -31.59
N ASP A 304 -11.08 4.82 -30.41
CA ASP A 304 -11.50 6.21 -30.24
C ASP A 304 -10.47 7.20 -30.80
N LEU A 305 -9.24 6.73 -31.00
CA LEU A 305 -8.14 7.56 -31.48
C LEU A 305 -8.14 7.75 -33.00
N GLY A 306 -8.82 6.89 -33.75
CA GLY A 306 -8.75 6.93 -35.21
C GLY A 306 -7.31 6.81 -35.73
N PRO A 307 -6.84 7.68 -36.63
CA PRO A 307 -5.49 7.62 -37.21
C PRO A 307 -4.39 8.21 -36.29
N ARG A 308 -4.74 8.73 -35.09
CA ARG A 308 -3.78 9.43 -34.21
C ARG A 308 -2.58 8.58 -33.77
N PRO A 309 -2.68 7.24 -33.56
CA PRO A 309 -1.52 6.42 -33.22
C PRO A 309 -0.42 6.44 -34.29
N LEU A 310 -0.74 6.71 -35.56
CA LEU A 310 0.25 6.85 -36.63
C LEU A 310 1.26 7.97 -36.35
N VAL A 311 0.86 8.97 -35.57
CA VAL A 311 1.74 10.11 -35.20
C VAL A 311 2.94 9.65 -34.40
N LEU A 312 2.80 8.62 -33.56
CA LEU A 312 3.88 8.03 -32.76
C LEU A 312 4.73 7.03 -33.54
N GLY A 313 4.18 6.46 -34.62
CA GLY A 313 4.85 5.47 -35.46
C GLY A 313 5.98 6.06 -36.31
N ASP A 314 6.88 5.20 -36.76
CA ASP A 314 7.96 5.43 -37.71
C ASP A 314 8.71 6.77 -37.54
N ALA A 315 9.47 6.87 -36.43
CA ALA A 315 10.25 8.04 -36.10
C ALA A 315 11.24 8.41 -37.22
N HIS A 316 11.84 7.41 -37.86
CA HIS A 316 12.85 7.62 -38.90
C HIS A 316 12.25 8.31 -40.15
N THR A 317 11.11 7.78 -40.63
CA THR A 317 10.42 8.42 -41.78
C THR A 317 9.94 9.83 -41.41
N ALA A 318 9.41 10.04 -40.20
CA ALA A 318 8.97 11.36 -39.75
C ALA A 318 10.14 12.36 -39.69
N GLU A 319 11.31 11.97 -39.18
CA GLU A 319 12.51 12.84 -39.17
C GLU A 319 12.96 13.20 -40.57
N ARG A 320 12.97 12.25 -41.51
CA ARG A 320 13.33 12.51 -42.90
C ARG A 320 12.37 13.44 -43.59
N LEU A 321 11.07 13.26 -43.41
CA LEU A 321 10.04 14.14 -43.96
C LEU A 321 10.09 15.54 -43.32
N SER A 322 10.31 15.62 -42.00
CA SER A 322 10.49 16.87 -41.27
C SER A 322 11.71 17.65 -41.81
N ALA A 323 12.85 16.99 -41.96
CA ALA A 323 14.04 17.60 -42.53
C ALA A 323 13.80 18.09 -43.95
N ARG A 324 13.02 17.37 -44.76
CA ARG A 324 12.70 17.76 -46.13
C ARG A 324 11.75 18.95 -46.21
N HIS A 325 10.68 18.96 -45.41
CA HIS A 325 9.56 19.88 -45.59
C HIS A 325 9.51 21.01 -44.55
N LEU A 326 9.97 20.81 -43.31
CA LEU A 326 9.82 21.79 -42.25
C LEU A 326 11.08 22.66 -42.04
N THR A 327 12.24 22.28 -42.53
CA THR A 327 13.49 23.04 -42.34
C THR A 327 13.40 24.47 -42.90
N ALA A 328 12.71 24.70 -44.05
CA ALA A 328 12.52 26.02 -44.60
C ALA A 328 11.57 26.85 -43.72
N LEU A 329 10.58 26.24 -43.13
CA LEU A 329 9.68 26.87 -42.19
C LEU A 329 10.45 27.29 -40.91
N GLU A 330 11.33 26.47 -40.39
CA GLU A 330 12.16 26.74 -39.19
C GLU A 330 13.13 27.91 -39.41
N ARG A 331 13.68 28.05 -40.63
CA ARG A 331 14.64 29.10 -40.94
C ARG A 331 14.02 30.49 -41.22
N ALA A 332 12.74 30.57 -41.47
CA ALA A 332 12.09 31.80 -41.91
C ALA A 332 11.77 32.83 -40.77
N GLY A 333 12.21 32.62 -39.49
CA GLY A 333 12.24 33.63 -38.43
C GLY A 333 10.97 33.69 -37.53
N ARG A 334 10.79 34.79 -36.76
CA ARG A 334 9.76 34.91 -35.71
C ARG A 334 8.29 34.76 -36.15
N SER A 335 7.98 35.02 -37.41
CA SER A 335 6.61 34.87 -37.96
C SER A 335 6.18 33.39 -38.18
N ASN A 336 7.10 32.43 -38.02
CA ASN A 336 6.86 31.06 -38.40
C ASN A 336 5.97 30.32 -37.43
N GLY A 337 6.06 30.64 -36.13
CA GLY A 337 5.17 30.03 -35.13
C GLY A 337 3.69 30.31 -35.47
N GLU A 338 3.37 31.52 -35.93
CA GLU A 338 2.01 31.86 -36.33
C GLU A 338 1.55 31.13 -37.61
N ILE A 339 2.48 30.91 -38.57
CA ILE A 339 2.20 30.16 -39.80
C ILE A 339 1.95 28.69 -39.46
N GLU A 340 2.81 28.08 -38.66
CA GLU A 340 2.66 26.67 -38.21
C GLU A 340 1.38 26.47 -37.42
N VAL A 341 1.13 27.32 -36.41
CA VAL A 341 -0.11 27.27 -35.60
C VAL A 341 -1.33 27.46 -36.49
N THR A 342 -1.31 28.36 -37.44
CA THR A 342 -2.42 28.56 -38.37
C THR A 342 -2.65 27.32 -39.25
N ALA A 343 -1.59 26.71 -39.81
CA ALA A 343 -1.71 25.48 -40.59
C ALA A 343 -2.29 24.34 -39.77
N ARG A 344 -1.87 24.16 -38.49
CA ARG A 344 -2.38 23.17 -37.60
C ARG A 344 -3.88 23.35 -37.33
N ILE A 345 -4.27 24.56 -36.91
CA ILE A 345 -5.68 24.88 -36.64
C ILE A 345 -6.53 24.76 -37.90
N TYR A 346 -5.97 25.05 -39.06
CA TYR A 346 -6.64 24.89 -40.35
C TYR A 346 -7.01 23.42 -40.61
N LEU A 347 -6.11 22.47 -40.26
CA LEU A 347 -6.41 21.05 -40.35
C LEU A 347 -7.41 20.63 -39.28
N GLU A 348 -7.35 21.16 -38.05
CA GLU A 348 -8.28 20.86 -36.98
C GLU A 348 -9.70 21.36 -37.21
N CYS A 349 -9.85 22.42 -38.03
CA CYS A 349 -11.12 23.00 -38.44
C CYS A 349 -11.57 22.54 -39.84
N ASP A 350 -11.17 21.33 -40.26
CA ASP A 350 -11.55 20.75 -41.55
C ASP A 350 -11.37 21.70 -42.76
N GLN A 351 -10.31 22.51 -42.71
CA GLN A 351 -9.93 23.47 -43.72
C GLN A 351 -10.90 24.69 -43.85
N ASP A 352 -11.78 24.91 -42.85
CA ASP A 352 -12.68 26.08 -42.84
C ASP A 352 -11.95 27.33 -42.39
N VAL A 353 -11.70 28.22 -43.36
CA VAL A 353 -11.03 29.51 -43.15
C VAL A 353 -11.78 30.41 -42.18
N GLY A 354 -13.13 30.38 -42.18
CA GLY A 354 -13.96 31.20 -41.29
C GLY A 354 -13.82 30.78 -39.83
N GLU A 355 -13.88 29.45 -39.58
CA GLU A 355 -13.69 28.88 -38.25
C GLU A 355 -12.28 29.16 -37.71
N VAL A 356 -11.25 28.97 -38.53
CA VAL A 356 -9.84 29.27 -38.16
C VAL A 356 -9.67 30.75 -37.82
N ALA A 357 -10.27 31.63 -38.62
CA ALA A 357 -10.20 33.10 -38.41
C ALA A 357 -10.81 33.47 -37.04
N ARG A 358 -11.95 32.88 -36.70
CA ARG A 358 -12.64 33.08 -35.43
C ARG A 358 -11.80 32.54 -34.26
N ARG A 359 -11.28 31.31 -34.38
CA ARG A 359 -10.49 30.66 -33.34
C ARG A 359 -9.16 31.37 -33.05
N LEU A 360 -8.54 31.95 -34.07
CA LEU A 360 -7.29 32.73 -33.97
C LEU A 360 -7.49 34.22 -33.72
N ALA A 361 -8.74 34.71 -33.73
CA ALA A 361 -9.09 36.14 -33.65
C ALA A 361 -8.36 36.99 -34.70
N VAL A 362 -8.29 36.53 -35.97
CA VAL A 362 -7.68 37.22 -37.11
C VAL A 362 -8.63 37.32 -38.28
N HIS A 363 -8.33 38.22 -39.24
CA HIS A 363 -9.13 38.33 -40.45
C HIS A 363 -8.98 37.09 -41.37
N PRO A 364 -10.02 36.62 -42.08
CA PRO A 364 -9.95 35.47 -42.99
C PRO A 364 -8.84 35.57 -44.06
N ASN A 365 -8.53 36.75 -44.53
CA ASN A 365 -7.43 36.95 -45.47
C ASN A 365 -6.06 36.66 -44.85
N THR A 366 -5.90 36.92 -43.56
CA THR A 366 -4.66 36.57 -42.82
C THR A 366 -4.50 35.04 -42.75
N VAL A 367 -5.57 34.31 -42.50
CA VAL A 367 -5.56 32.85 -42.53
C VAL A 367 -5.14 32.34 -43.91
N ARG A 368 -5.80 32.82 -45.00
CA ARG A 368 -5.43 32.44 -46.37
C ARG A 368 -3.98 32.73 -46.69
N TYR A 369 -3.49 33.92 -46.30
CA TYR A 369 -2.08 34.29 -46.47
C TYR A 369 -1.14 33.34 -45.78
N ARG A 370 -1.41 33.03 -44.48
CA ARG A 370 -0.55 32.16 -43.69
C ARG A 370 -0.57 30.73 -44.20
N VAL A 371 -1.72 30.18 -44.60
CA VAL A 371 -1.84 28.84 -45.19
C VAL A 371 -1.09 28.78 -46.52
N ASN A 372 -1.25 29.75 -47.40
CA ASN A 372 -0.50 29.80 -48.66
C ASN A 372 1.00 29.91 -48.42
N ARG A 373 1.42 30.70 -47.42
CA ARG A 373 2.82 30.85 -47.06
C ARG A 373 3.40 29.53 -46.48
N PHE A 374 2.61 28.80 -45.69
CA PHE A 374 2.98 27.44 -45.20
C PHE A 374 3.24 26.51 -46.38
N GLN A 375 2.33 26.42 -47.34
CA GLN A 375 2.46 25.58 -48.53
C GLN A 375 3.71 25.95 -49.37
N GLN A 376 3.97 27.24 -49.52
CA GLN A 376 5.16 27.71 -50.24
C GLN A 376 6.47 27.31 -49.55
N LEU A 377 6.53 27.42 -48.22
CA LEU A 377 7.74 27.09 -47.46
C LEU A 377 7.98 25.58 -47.36
N THR A 378 6.92 24.81 -47.20
CA THR A 378 6.99 23.34 -47.02
C THR A 378 6.95 22.56 -48.31
N GLN A 379 6.53 23.20 -49.42
CA GLN A 379 6.29 22.52 -50.71
C GLN A 379 5.23 21.41 -50.60
N LEU A 380 4.27 21.54 -49.66
CA LEU A 380 3.13 20.66 -49.47
C LEU A 380 1.84 21.35 -49.89
N ASP A 381 1.08 20.76 -50.82
CA ASP A 381 -0.23 21.26 -51.25
C ASP A 381 -1.35 20.58 -50.45
N LEU A 382 -1.97 21.33 -49.53
CA LEU A 382 -3.02 20.79 -48.62
C LEU A 382 -4.29 20.37 -49.36
N ARG A 383 -4.41 20.54 -50.67
CA ARG A 383 -5.50 19.99 -51.50
C ARG A 383 -5.18 18.58 -52.00
N ARG A 384 -3.93 18.14 -51.92
CA ARG A 384 -3.53 16.76 -52.26
C ARG A 384 -3.54 15.92 -51.02
N THR A 385 -4.24 14.77 -51.05
CA THR A 385 -4.42 13.89 -49.89
C THR A 385 -3.10 13.48 -49.28
N GLU A 386 -2.11 13.10 -50.07
CA GLU A 386 -0.80 12.68 -49.57
C GLU A 386 -0.07 13.79 -48.79
N ASP A 387 -0.07 15.02 -49.35
CA ASP A 387 0.55 16.20 -48.75
C ASP A 387 -0.23 16.64 -47.47
N LEU A 388 -1.56 16.50 -47.50
CA LEU A 388 -2.43 16.76 -46.38
C LEU A 388 -2.11 15.81 -45.19
N VAL A 389 -2.05 14.50 -45.47
CA VAL A 389 -1.70 13.48 -44.47
C VAL A 389 -0.29 13.71 -43.93
N THR A 390 0.67 13.97 -44.80
CA THR A 390 2.06 14.29 -44.41
C THR A 390 2.08 15.51 -43.49
N THR A 391 1.38 16.57 -43.84
CA THR A 391 1.28 17.81 -43.02
C THR A 391 0.66 17.50 -41.67
N TRP A 392 -0.47 16.83 -41.67
CA TRP A 392 -1.18 16.41 -40.43
C TRP A 392 -0.27 15.61 -39.52
N TRP A 393 0.43 14.59 -40.05
CA TRP A 393 1.36 13.76 -39.29
C TRP A 393 2.49 14.57 -38.68
N LEU A 394 3.22 15.33 -39.49
CA LEU A 394 4.36 16.12 -39.03
C LEU A 394 4.00 17.19 -38.00
N LEU A 395 2.89 17.91 -38.19
CA LEU A 395 2.47 18.98 -37.28
C LEU A 395 1.95 18.39 -35.94
N ASN A 396 1.28 17.25 -35.96
CA ASN A 396 0.82 16.59 -34.70
C ASN A 396 1.96 15.93 -33.93
N ARG A 397 3.01 15.46 -34.62
CA ARG A 397 4.20 14.91 -33.95
C ARG A 397 4.99 16.00 -33.19
N ARG A 398 4.90 17.25 -33.57
CA ARG A 398 5.56 18.39 -32.91
C ARG A 398 4.72 19.03 -31.81
N ARG A 399 3.66 18.38 -31.37
CA ARG A 399 2.74 18.87 -30.32
C ARG A 399 3.29 18.75 -28.89
N SER A 400 4.52 18.31 -28.67
CA SER A 400 5.18 18.16 -27.37
C SER A 400 5.50 19.48 -26.68
#